data_4d9affaedff5aaf7abddd7f3389ac4de
#
_entry.id   4d9affaedff5aaf7abddd7f3389ac4de
#
_cell.length_a   1.000
_cell.length_b   1.000
_cell.length_c   1.000
_cell.angle_alpha   90.00
_cell.angle_beta   90.00
_cell.angle_gamma   90.00
#
_symmetry.space_group_name_H-M   'P 1'
#
loop_
_entity.id
_entity.type
_entity.pdbx_description
1 polymer ?
#
loop_
_entity_poly.entity_id
_entity_poly.type
_entity_poly.pdbx_seq_one_letter_code
_entity_poly.pdbx_strand_id
1 'polypeptide(L)'
;MMYIDALVKGIDEMPDVDPEVRRSVFTRYEEEGLDGILSELRLLDPAYYERVDRKNYKRVLHGYEMCLSTGRPFSSFHTQSIQERPWEIVKIGLTREREELYERINLRVEQMIDEGLEEEARSVYPYKHLNALNTVGFKELFAHFDGAISRE
;
A
#
# COMPACT_ATOMS: atom_id res chain seq x y z
N MET A 1 -10.81 1.76 3.51
CA MET A 1 -11.68 2.94 3.29
C MET A 1 -11.00 4.00 2.41
N MET A 2 -9.69 3.87 2.14
CA MET A 2 -8.90 4.84 1.37
C MET A 2 -9.54 5.25 0.02
N TYR A 3 -10.03 4.29 -0.77
CA TYR A 3 -10.67 4.59 -2.07
C TYR A 3 -11.97 5.38 -1.93
N ILE A 4 -12.76 5.10 -0.90
CA ILE A 4 -14.00 5.86 -0.62
C ILE A 4 -13.66 7.28 -0.18
N ASP A 5 -12.62 7.45 0.66
CA ASP A 5 -12.17 8.77 1.07
C ASP A 5 -11.63 9.57 -0.12
N ALA A 6 -10.88 8.94 -1.01
CA ALA A 6 -10.39 9.57 -2.24
C ALA A 6 -11.55 10.01 -3.17
N LEU A 7 -12.57 9.15 -3.33
CA LEU A 7 -13.76 9.51 -4.10
C LEU A 7 -14.51 10.70 -3.50
N VAL A 8 -14.67 10.69 -2.18
CA VAL A 8 -15.46 11.71 -1.44
C VAL A 8 -14.71 13.03 -1.33
N LYS A 9 -13.44 12.98 -0.90
CA LYS A 9 -12.65 14.15 -0.55
C LYS A 9 -11.73 14.62 -1.68
N GLY A 10 -11.47 13.76 -2.65
CA GLY A 10 -10.42 13.98 -3.65
C GLY A 10 -9.08 13.38 -3.20
N ILE A 11 -8.10 13.58 -4.04
CA ILE A 11 -6.71 13.17 -3.82
C ILE A 11 -5.85 14.42 -4.00
N ASP A 12 -4.90 14.63 -3.09
CA ASP A 12 -3.91 15.68 -3.27
C ASP A 12 -3.06 15.41 -4.52
N GLU A 13 -2.81 16.43 -5.32
CA GLU A 13 -1.91 16.34 -6.45
C GLU A 13 -0.48 16.21 -5.95
N MET A 14 0.20 15.16 -6.39
CA MET A 14 1.58 14.90 -6.05
C MET A 14 2.40 14.75 -7.33
N PRO A 15 3.58 15.37 -7.41
CA PRO A 15 4.47 15.15 -8.54
C PRO A 15 5.01 13.72 -8.53
N ASP A 16 5.40 13.23 -9.71
CA ASP A 16 6.07 11.95 -9.82
C ASP A 16 7.47 12.01 -9.22
N VAL A 17 7.90 10.91 -8.61
CA VAL A 17 9.26 10.75 -8.12
C VAL A 17 10.17 10.42 -9.29
N ASP A 18 11.30 11.16 -9.39
CA ASP A 18 12.35 10.87 -10.37
C ASP A 18 12.82 9.41 -10.21
N PRO A 19 12.78 8.59 -11.28
CA PRO A 19 13.25 7.21 -11.26
C PRO A 19 14.71 7.04 -10.83
N GLU A 20 15.58 8.02 -11.10
CA GLU A 20 16.97 7.97 -10.66
C GLU A 20 17.11 8.22 -9.17
N VAL A 21 16.37 9.19 -8.64
CA VAL A 21 16.28 9.43 -7.19
C VAL A 21 15.77 8.17 -6.48
N ARG A 22 14.71 7.56 -7.00
CA ARG A 22 14.15 6.31 -6.41
C ARG A 22 15.19 5.20 -6.36
N ARG A 23 15.94 4.99 -7.44
CA ARG A 23 16.99 3.96 -7.47
C ARG A 23 18.10 4.26 -6.46
N SER A 24 18.57 5.49 -6.40
CA SER A 24 19.66 5.89 -5.49
C SER A 24 19.24 5.75 -4.02
N VAL A 25 18.01 6.15 -3.68
CA VAL A 25 17.46 6.01 -2.32
C VAL A 25 17.32 4.55 -1.93
N PHE A 26 16.85 3.71 -2.85
CA PHE A 26 16.70 2.27 -2.58
C PHE A 26 18.06 1.58 -2.39
N THR A 27 19.05 1.87 -3.26
CA THR A 27 20.42 1.35 -3.10
C THR A 27 21.02 1.77 -1.76
N ARG A 28 20.86 3.03 -1.40
CA ARG A 28 21.33 3.54 -0.12
C ARG A 28 20.65 2.83 1.07
N TYR A 29 19.35 2.58 0.96
CA TYR A 29 18.63 1.82 1.98
C TYR A 29 19.17 0.39 2.14
N GLU A 30 19.52 -0.28 1.04
CA GLU A 30 20.10 -1.63 1.08
C GLU A 30 21.50 -1.65 1.70
N GLU A 31 22.30 -0.61 1.48
CA GLU A 31 23.68 -0.50 1.97
C GLU A 31 23.76 0.00 3.42
N GLU A 32 23.02 1.02 3.79
CA GLU A 32 23.14 1.75 5.05
C GLU A 32 21.99 1.48 6.04
N GLY A 33 20.90 0.85 5.56
CA GLY A 33 19.67 0.69 6.33
C GLY A 33 18.83 1.97 6.42
N LEU A 34 17.89 1.98 7.36
CA LEU A 34 16.85 3.02 7.45
C LEU A 34 17.26 4.24 8.29
N ASP A 35 18.21 4.08 9.21
CA ASP A 35 18.51 5.08 10.23
C ASP A 35 19.10 6.38 9.65
N GLY A 36 19.99 6.27 8.66
CA GLY A 36 20.55 7.42 7.95
C GLY A 36 19.46 8.20 7.22
N ILE A 37 18.57 7.50 6.51
CA ILE A 37 17.45 8.08 5.78
C ILE A 37 16.47 8.78 6.75
N LEU A 38 16.16 8.16 7.89
CA LEU A 38 15.30 8.76 8.92
C LEU A 38 15.91 10.05 9.48
N SER A 39 17.22 10.06 9.70
CA SER A 39 17.92 11.25 10.20
C SER A 39 17.83 12.42 9.23
N GLU A 40 18.00 12.18 7.94
CA GLU A 40 17.87 13.20 6.90
C GLU A 40 16.40 13.59 6.67
N LEU A 41 15.47 12.65 6.65
CA LEU A 41 14.04 12.95 6.53
C LEU A 41 13.57 13.87 7.67
N ARG A 42 14.09 13.68 8.88
CA ARG A 42 13.81 14.55 10.01
C ARG A 42 14.25 16.00 9.76
N LEU A 43 15.33 16.21 9.02
CA LEU A 43 15.82 17.56 8.67
C LEU A 43 15.03 18.16 7.50
N LEU A 44 14.71 17.34 6.50
CA LEU A 44 14.01 17.78 5.29
C LEU A 44 12.50 18.02 5.52
N ASP A 45 11.87 17.17 6.33
CA ASP A 45 10.45 17.23 6.63
C ASP A 45 10.16 16.76 8.08
N PRO A 46 10.39 17.61 9.08
CA PRO A 46 10.10 17.27 10.47
C PRO A 46 8.63 16.91 10.71
N ALA A 47 7.71 17.59 10.02
CA ALA A 47 6.28 17.36 10.17
C ALA A 47 5.83 15.97 9.66
N TYR A 48 6.42 15.50 8.57
CA TYR A 48 6.17 14.14 8.09
C TYR A 48 6.86 13.10 8.97
N TYR A 49 8.09 13.35 9.39
CA TYR A 49 8.85 12.46 10.26
C TYR A 49 8.11 12.13 11.56
N GLU A 50 7.43 13.12 12.19
CA GLU A 50 6.65 12.88 13.42
C GLU A 50 5.38 12.04 13.18
N ARG A 51 4.84 12.04 11.98
CA ARG A 51 3.59 11.33 11.63
C ARG A 51 3.79 9.97 11.01
N VAL A 52 4.92 9.76 10.32
CA VAL A 52 5.17 8.51 9.60
C VAL A 52 5.44 7.36 10.56
N ASP A 53 4.90 6.19 10.25
CA ASP A 53 5.33 4.96 10.91
C ASP A 53 6.77 4.65 10.48
N ARG A 54 7.70 4.92 11.35
CA ARG A 54 9.15 4.76 11.13
C ARG A 54 9.58 3.30 10.92
N LYS A 55 8.73 2.33 11.27
CA LYS A 55 8.96 0.90 10.97
C LYS A 55 8.52 0.54 9.54
N ASN A 56 7.71 1.37 8.92
CA ASN A 56 7.27 1.16 7.55
C ASN A 56 8.25 1.80 6.56
N TYR A 57 9.31 1.06 6.23
CA TYR A 57 10.36 1.56 5.33
C TYR A 57 9.83 2.10 4.00
N LYS A 58 8.78 1.49 3.41
CA LYS A 58 8.20 1.95 2.14
C LYS A 58 7.64 3.37 2.24
N ARG A 59 7.01 3.71 3.37
CA ARG A 59 6.50 5.06 3.61
C ARG A 59 7.62 6.05 3.88
N VAL A 60 8.63 5.64 4.63
CA VAL A 60 9.81 6.47 4.92
C VAL A 60 10.56 6.78 3.64
N LEU A 61 10.88 5.76 2.83
CA LEU A 61 11.58 5.94 1.54
C LEU A 61 10.78 6.85 0.62
N HIS A 62 9.48 6.61 0.47
CA HIS A 62 8.64 7.45 -0.40
C HIS A 62 8.63 8.93 0.02
N GLY A 63 8.48 9.23 1.32
CA GLY A 63 8.56 10.60 1.81
C GLY A 63 9.92 11.24 1.55
N TYR A 64 11.00 10.49 1.74
CA TYR A 64 12.35 10.95 1.48
C TYR A 64 12.63 11.17 -0.02
N GLU A 65 12.22 10.24 -0.89
CA GLU A 65 12.27 10.36 -2.35
C GLU A 65 11.56 11.63 -2.84
N MET A 66 10.36 11.89 -2.30
CA MET A 66 9.60 13.09 -2.63
C MET A 66 10.32 14.37 -2.24
N CYS A 67 10.93 14.42 -1.06
CA CYS A 67 11.71 15.56 -0.63
C CYS A 67 12.90 15.80 -1.56
N LEU A 68 13.62 14.76 -1.95
CA LEU A 68 14.79 14.87 -2.84
C LEU A 68 14.39 15.25 -4.27
N SER A 69 13.36 14.63 -4.82
CA SER A 69 12.90 14.88 -6.20
C SER A 69 12.35 16.29 -6.38
N THR A 70 11.68 16.83 -5.35
CA THR A 70 10.96 18.10 -5.47
C THR A 70 11.67 19.28 -4.83
N GLY A 71 12.65 19.03 -3.96
CA GLY A 71 13.28 20.04 -3.12
C GLY A 71 12.34 20.66 -2.08
N ARG A 72 11.18 20.04 -1.82
CA ARG A 72 10.15 20.53 -0.88
C ARG A 72 9.77 19.43 0.12
N PRO A 73 9.35 19.81 1.34
CA PRO A 73 8.82 18.84 2.30
C PRO A 73 7.64 18.06 1.73
N PHE A 74 7.65 16.73 1.87
CA PHE A 74 6.54 15.87 1.41
C PHE A 74 5.22 16.23 2.10
N SER A 75 5.27 16.64 3.38
CA SER A 75 4.10 17.13 4.12
C SER A 75 3.43 18.34 3.46
N SER A 76 4.16 19.13 2.67
CA SER A 76 3.59 20.30 1.99
C SER A 76 2.62 19.93 0.86
N PHE A 77 2.66 18.70 0.36
CA PHE A 77 1.73 18.19 -0.65
C PHE A 77 0.45 17.62 -0.04
N HIS A 78 0.44 17.34 1.28
CA HIS A 78 -0.74 16.88 1.99
C HIS A 78 -1.61 18.06 2.41
N THR A 79 -2.30 18.65 1.47
CA THR A 79 -3.11 19.86 1.71
C THR A 79 -4.38 19.57 2.47
N GLN A 80 -4.81 18.29 2.48
CA GLN A 80 -6.11 17.84 3.03
C GLN A 80 -7.29 18.65 2.47
N SER A 81 -7.12 19.25 1.30
CA SER A 81 -8.17 20.00 0.66
C SER A 81 -9.32 19.07 0.28
N ILE A 82 -10.53 19.42 0.73
CA ILE A 82 -11.73 18.69 0.32
C ILE A 82 -12.18 19.31 -1.00
N GLN A 83 -12.14 18.51 -2.05
CA GLN A 83 -12.68 18.94 -3.35
C GLN A 83 -14.20 18.99 -3.29
N GLU A 84 -14.78 20.13 -3.67
CA GLU A 84 -16.22 20.23 -3.84
C GLU A 84 -16.69 19.28 -4.93
N ARG A 85 -17.78 18.57 -4.64
CA ARG A 85 -18.38 17.65 -5.59
C ARG A 85 -19.72 18.23 -6.10
N PRO A 86 -20.04 18.06 -7.38
CA PRO A 86 -21.30 18.55 -7.95
C PRO A 86 -22.53 17.71 -7.54
N TRP A 87 -22.37 16.78 -6.59
CA TRP A 87 -23.41 15.88 -6.09
C TRP A 87 -23.34 15.76 -4.57
N GLU A 88 -24.47 15.45 -3.95
CA GLU A 88 -24.58 15.10 -2.55
C GLU A 88 -24.07 13.66 -2.33
N ILE A 89 -23.30 13.45 -1.26
CA ILE A 89 -22.72 12.16 -0.93
C ILE A 89 -23.39 11.60 0.31
N VAL A 90 -24.20 10.54 0.13
CA VAL A 90 -24.78 9.77 1.23
C VAL A 90 -23.96 8.50 1.45
N LYS A 91 -23.45 8.32 2.66
CA LYS A 91 -22.70 7.11 3.03
C LYS A 91 -23.59 6.15 3.80
N ILE A 92 -23.79 4.95 3.25
CA ILE A 92 -24.56 3.89 3.90
C ILE A 92 -23.61 2.75 4.25
N GLY A 93 -23.51 2.42 5.53
CA GLY A 93 -22.72 1.29 6.04
C GLY A 93 -23.63 0.10 6.37
N LEU A 94 -23.25 -1.08 5.89
CA LEU A 94 -23.88 -2.33 6.28
C LEU A 94 -23.08 -2.97 7.41
N THR A 95 -23.76 -3.43 8.43
CA THR A 95 -23.19 -4.18 9.54
C THR A 95 -23.79 -5.59 9.59
N ARG A 96 -23.04 -6.52 10.13
CA ARG A 96 -23.43 -7.92 10.28
C ARG A 96 -22.76 -8.47 11.53
N GLU A 97 -23.39 -9.44 12.16
CA GLU A 97 -22.78 -10.17 13.26
C GLU A 97 -21.48 -10.83 12.80
N ARG A 98 -20.47 -10.81 13.68
CA ARG A 98 -19.10 -11.19 13.32
C ARG A 98 -19.00 -12.66 12.91
N GLU A 99 -19.72 -13.54 13.58
CA GLU A 99 -19.74 -14.97 13.29
C GLU A 99 -20.31 -15.23 11.89
N GLU A 100 -21.46 -14.65 11.57
CA GLU A 100 -22.06 -14.75 10.24
C GLU A 100 -21.14 -14.18 9.14
N LEU A 101 -20.40 -13.11 9.45
CA LEU A 101 -19.43 -12.54 8.52
C LEU A 101 -18.31 -13.54 8.22
N TYR A 102 -17.76 -14.19 9.23
CA TYR A 102 -16.71 -15.20 9.06
C TYR A 102 -17.19 -16.43 8.29
N GLU A 103 -18.37 -16.92 8.58
CA GLU A 103 -18.97 -18.04 7.82
C GLU A 103 -19.07 -17.70 6.32
N ARG A 104 -19.52 -16.49 6.00
CA ARG A 104 -19.61 -16.02 4.61
C ARG A 104 -18.25 -15.85 3.95
N ILE A 105 -17.25 -15.38 4.69
CA ILE A 105 -15.87 -15.25 4.18
C ILE A 105 -15.32 -16.64 3.84
N ASN A 106 -15.48 -17.60 4.75
CA ASN A 106 -14.99 -18.96 4.53
C ASN A 106 -15.70 -19.63 3.35
N LEU A 107 -17.03 -19.55 3.28
CA LEU A 107 -17.80 -20.08 2.14
C LEU A 107 -17.36 -19.43 0.81
N ARG A 108 -17.08 -18.13 0.82
CA ARG A 108 -16.59 -17.45 -0.39
C ARG A 108 -15.21 -17.95 -0.82
N VAL A 109 -14.30 -18.22 0.12
CA VAL A 109 -12.97 -18.76 -0.20
C VAL A 109 -13.11 -20.15 -0.80
N GLU A 110 -13.96 -21.02 -0.25
CA GLU A 110 -14.25 -22.35 -0.81
C GLU A 110 -14.77 -22.24 -2.25
N GLN A 111 -15.75 -21.38 -2.48
CA GLN A 111 -16.28 -21.10 -3.82
C GLN A 111 -15.21 -20.61 -4.80
N MET A 112 -14.34 -19.70 -4.38
CA MET A 112 -13.25 -19.20 -5.24
C MET A 112 -12.26 -20.31 -5.60
N ILE A 113 -11.98 -21.24 -4.68
CA ILE A 113 -11.13 -22.41 -4.94
C ILE A 113 -11.79 -23.32 -5.96
N ASP A 114 -13.09 -23.61 -5.79
CA ASP A 114 -13.88 -24.47 -6.69
C ASP A 114 -14.01 -23.83 -8.10
N GLU A 115 -14.03 -22.49 -8.18
CA GLU A 115 -14.07 -21.73 -9.42
C GLU A 115 -12.71 -21.60 -10.11
N GLY A 116 -11.63 -22.14 -9.53
CA GLY A 116 -10.31 -22.20 -10.17
C GLY A 116 -9.30 -21.16 -9.71
N LEU A 117 -9.44 -20.60 -8.52
CA LEU A 117 -8.49 -19.63 -7.95
C LEU A 117 -7.05 -20.18 -7.90
N GLU A 118 -6.89 -21.48 -7.63
CA GLU A 118 -5.55 -22.10 -7.59
C GLU A 118 -4.91 -22.15 -8.97
N GLU A 119 -5.66 -22.50 -9.99
CA GLU A 119 -5.21 -22.51 -11.39
C GLU A 119 -4.85 -21.12 -11.89
N GLU A 120 -5.68 -20.13 -11.54
CA GLU A 120 -5.39 -18.72 -11.84
C GLU A 120 -4.07 -18.29 -11.17
N ALA A 121 -3.90 -18.57 -9.89
CA ALA A 121 -2.67 -18.26 -9.16
C ALA A 121 -1.44 -18.95 -9.78
N ARG A 122 -1.56 -20.21 -10.21
CA ARG A 122 -0.46 -20.94 -10.89
C ARG A 122 -0.09 -20.29 -12.22
N SER A 123 -1.06 -19.80 -12.96
CA SER A 123 -0.82 -19.16 -14.27
C SER A 123 0.01 -17.89 -14.15
N VAL A 124 -0.14 -17.13 -13.05
CA VAL A 124 0.57 -15.89 -12.78
C VAL A 124 1.76 -16.05 -11.82
N TYR A 125 1.99 -17.24 -11.28
CA TYR A 125 3.08 -17.53 -10.34
C TYR A 125 4.48 -17.14 -10.83
N PRO A 126 4.86 -17.27 -12.13
CA PRO A 126 6.15 -16.77 -12.61
C PRO A 126 6.35 -15.27 -12.38
N TYR A 127 5.27 -14.52 -12.20
CA TYR A 127 5.26 -13.07 -11.99
C TYR A 127 5.01 -12.68 -10.54
N LYS A 128 5.12 -13.61 -9.58
CA LYS A 128 4.82 -13.40 -8.14
C LYS A 128 5.56 -12.22 -7.49
N HIS A 129 6.68 -11.79 -8.10
CA HIS A 129 7.46 -10.65 -7.65
C HIS A 129 6.81 -9.29 -7.94
N LEU A 130 5.82 -9.25 -8.83
CA LEU A 130 5.12 -8.00 -9.17
C LEU A 130 4.21 -7.55 -8.02
N ASN A 131 4.28 -6.26 -7.71
CA ASN A 131 3.49 -5.69 -6.61
C ASN A 131 1.97 -5.85 -6.82
N ALA A 132 1.51 -5.89 -8.07
CA ALA A 132 0.10 -6.09 -8.42
C ALA A 132 -0.45 -7.45 -7.96
N LEU A 133 0.42 -8.46 -7.85
CA LEU A 133 0.06 -9.82 -7.41
C LEU A 133 0.25 -10.05 -5.89
N ASN A 134 0.74 -9.03 -5.15
CA ASN A 134 0.86 -9.10 -3.70
C ASN A 134 -0.49 -8.80 -3.02
N THR A 135 -1.50 -9.60 -3.33
CA THR A 135 -2.87 -9.47 -2.83
C THR A 135 -3.23 -10.65 -1.94
N VAL A 136 -4.25 -10.46 -1.10
CA VAL A 136 -4.83 -11.55 -0.29
C VAL A 136 -5.35 -12.64 -1.23
N GLY A 137 -5.08 -13.89 -0.92
CA GLY A 137 -5.36 -15.05 -1.76
C GLY A 137 -4.15 -15.47 -2.58
N PHE A 138 -3.66 -14.65 -3.48
CA PHE A 138 -2.46 -14.98 -4.27
C PHE A 138 -1.21 -15.10 -3.42
N LYS A 139 -1.02 -14.20 -2.46
CA LYS A 139 0.13 -14.24 -1.56
C LYS A 139 0.22 -15.55 -0.77
N GLU A 140 -0.90 -16.01 -0.26
CA GLU A 140 -1.00 -17.26 0.50
C GLU A 140 -0.79 -18.48 -0.42
N LEU A 141 -1.40 -18.49 -1.60
CA LEU A 141 -1.19 -19.55 -2.58
C LEU A 141 0.25 -19.60 -3.08
N PHE A 142 0.89 -18.46 -3.31
CA PHE A 142 2.31 -18.43 -3.69
C PHE A 142 3.20 -18.98 -2.56
N ALA A 143 2.92 -18.63 -1.30
CA ALA A 143 3.64 -19.20 -0.16
C ALA A 143 3.44 -20.73 -0.05
N HIS A 144 2.25 -21.23 -0.37
CA HIS A 144 1.99 -22.66 -0.48
C HIS A 144 2.78 -23.30 -1.64
N PHE A 145 2.81 -22.69 -2.81
CA PHE A 145 3.59 -23.19 -3.96
C PHE A 145 5.10 -23.20 -3.71
N ASP A 146 5.58 -22.25 -2.90
CA ASP A 146 6.96 -22.21 -2.42
C ASP A 146 7.26 -23.25 -1.31
N GLY A 147 6.25 -23.96 -0.81
CA GLY A 147 6.38 -24.91 0.30
C GLY A 147 6.57 -24.28 1.68
N ALA A 148 6.30 -22.96 1.78
CA ALA A 148 6.45 -22.21 3.05
C ALA A 148 5.29 -22.43 4.02
N ILE A 149 4.10 -22.74 3.52
CA ILE A 149 2.90 -23.05 4.31
C ILE A 149 2.17 -24.28 3.75
N SER A 150 1.43 -24.99 4.64
CA SER A 150 0.55 -26.08 4.22
C SER A 150 -0.70 -25.53 3.52
N ARG A 151 -1.49 -26.40 2.91
CA ARG A 151 -2.78 -26.04 2.28
C ARG A 151 -3.90 -25.89 3.31
N GLU A 152 -3.68 -26.32 4.55
CA GLU A 152 -4.66 -26.29 5.63
C GLU A 152 -4.78 -24.89 6.25
#